data_f1b1f452cdb2b512cb8c12f8b37d5cd2
#
_entry.id   f1b1f452cdb2b512cb8c12f8b37d5cd2
#
_cell.length_a   1.000
_cell.length_b   1.000
_cell.length_c   1.000
_cell.angle_alpha   90.00
_cell.angle_beta   90.00
_cell.angle_gamma   90.00
#
_symmetry.space_group_name_H-M   'P 1'
#
loop_
_entity.id
_entity.type
_entity.pdbx_description
1 polymer ?
#
loop_
_entity_poly.entity_id
_entity_poly.type
_entity_poly.pdbx_seq_one_letter_code
_entity_poly.pdbx_strand_id
1 'polypeptide(L)' 'MCQAIPRRVLVVASGRVQVDYDGRPTWVAATTLPDLAVGEYVVVYAGQALERMDTAEAEELLAWYADLESLLEQSAG' A
#
# COMPACT_ATOMS: atom_id res chain seq x y z
N MET A 1 -13.15 9.46 -6.21
CA MET A 1 -11.83 10.01 -6.10
C MET A 1 -10.86 8.96 -5.54
N CYS A 2 -9.83 8.68 -6.29
CA CYS A 2 -8.92 7.63 -5.91
C CYS A 2 -7.94 8.12 -4.85
N GLN A 3 -7.88 7.40 -3.76
CA GLN A 3 -6.85 7.66 -2.76
C GLN A 3 -5.72 6.69 -2.99
N ALA A 4 -4.54 7.21 -3.25
CA ALA A 4 -3.36 6.40 -3.46
C ALA A 4 -2.77 6.00 -2.12
N ILE A 5 -3.39 5.03 -1.47
CA ILE A 5 -2.89 4.52 -0.20
C ILE A 5 -1.82 3.49 -0.49
N PRO A 6 -0.57 3.70 -0.04
CA PRO A 6 0.48 2.73 -0.29
C PRO A 6 0.26 1.45 0.49
N ARG A 7 0.55 0.31 -0.15
CA ARG A 7 0.46 -1.00 0.46
C ARG A 7 1.84 -1.62 0.50
N ARG A 8 2.20 -2.20 1.62
CA ARG A 8 3.50 -2.80 1.80
C ARG A 8 3.56 -4.18 1.17
N VAL A 9 4.61 -4.45 0.42
CA VAL A 9 4.83 -5.76 -0.19
C VAL A 9 5.34 -6.73 0.86
N LEU A 10 4.63 -7.84 1.03
CA LEU A 10 4.97 -8.87 2.01
C LEU A 10 5.67 -10.06 1.37
N VAL A 11 5.23 -10.47 0.17
CA VAL A 11 5.79 -11.60 -0.55
C VAL A 11 5.85 -11.24 -2.03
N VAL A 12 6.91 -11.64 -2.69
CA VAL A 12 7.08 -11.44 -4.13
C VAL A 12 7.06 -12.79 -4.83
N ALA A 13 6.23 -12.92 -5.84
CA ALA A 13 6.14 -14.10 -6.68
C ALA A 13 6.25 -13.68 -8.14
N SER A 14 6.27 -14.63 -9.04
CA SER A 14 6.35 -14.35 -10.47
C SER A 14 5.06 -13.72 -10.96
N GLY A 15 5.13 -12.45 -11.36
CA GLY A 15 3.99 -11.73 -11.93
C GLY A 15 2.96 -11.25 -10.93
N ARG A 16 3.17 -11.48 -9.63
CA ARG A 16 2.25 -11.01 -8.60
C ARG A 16 2.97 -10.85 -7.28
N VAL A 17 2.38 -10.05 -6.40
CA VAL A 17 2.93 -9.84 -5.07
C VAL A 17 1.80 -9.91 -4.05
N GLN A 18 2.15 -10.28 -2.83
CA GLN A 18 1.23 -10.23 -1.71
C GLN A 18 1.49 -8.93 -0.96
N VAL A 19 0.44 -8.17 -0.73
CA VAL A 19 0.55 -6.88 -0.04
C VAL A 19 -0.30 -6.90 1.22
N ASP A 20 0.03 -6.03 2.15
CA ASP A 20 -0.76 -5.82 3.35
C ASP A 20 -1.93 -4.89 3.01
N TYR A 21 -3.09 -5.47 2.83
CA TYR A 21 -4.30 -4.73 2.50
C TYR A 21 -5.20 -4.67 3.73
N ASP A 22 -5.11 -3.56 4.46
CA ASP A 22 -5.86 -3.34 5.71
C ASP A 22 -5.65 -4.46 6.73
N GLY A 23 -4.39 -4.88 6.89
CA GLY A 23 -4.04 -5.92 7.83
C GLY A 23 -4.21 -7.34 7.32
N ARG A 24 -4.61 -7.50 6.05
CA ARG A 24 -4.79 -8.82 5.44
C ARG A 24 -3.84 -9.00 4.27
N PRO A 25 -3.10 -10.12 4.23
CA PRO A 25 -2.26 -10.40 3.06
C PRO A 25 -3.14 -10.69 1.85
N THR A 26 -2.93 -9.93 0.79
CA THR A 26 -3.76 -10.03 -0.43
C THR A 26 -2.86 -10.09 -1.65
N TRP A 27 -3.10 -11.04 -2.53
CA TRP A 27 -2.36 -11.16 -3.78
C TRP A 27 -2.89 -10.17 -4.80
N VAL A 28 -1.96 -9.46 -5.43
CA VAL A 28 -2.29 -8.51 -6.50
C VAL A 28 -1.36 -8.75 -7.68
N ALA A 29 -1.82 -8.42 -8.87
CA ALA A 29 -0.99 -8.54 -10.05
C ALA A 29 0.09 -7.46 -10.05
N ALA A 30 1.30 -7.83 -10.45
CA ALA A 30 2.44 -6.92 -10.50
C ALA A 30 3.19 -7.06 -11.82
N THR A 31 2.47 -7.27 -12.91
CA THR A 31 3.08 -7.51 -14.21
C THR A 31 3.81 -6.28 -14.75
N THR A 32 3.39 -5.09 -14.35
CA THR A 32 4.03 -3.85 -14.78
C THR A 32 5.19 -3.43 -13.88
N LEU A 33 5.37 -4.12 -12.76
CA LEU A 33 6.40 -3.79 -11.77
C LEU A 33 7.20 -5.04 -11.40
N PRO A 34 7.99 -5.58 -12.33
CA PRO A 34 8.66 -6.88 -12.10
C PRO A 34 9.77 -6.86 -11.07
N ASP A 35 10.27 -5.66 -10.74
CA ASP A 35 11.44 -5.52 -9.85
C ASP A 35 11.05 -5.22 -8.40
N LEU A 36 9.82 -5.48 -8.01
CA LEU A 36 9.39 -5.25 -6.64
C LEU A 36 10.11 -6.19 -5.68
N ALA A 37 10.40 -5.69 -4.49
CA ALA A 37 11.01 -6.47 -3.42
C ALA A 37 10.17 -6.37 -2.15
N VAL A 38 10.33 -7.35 -1.26
CA VAL A 38 9.66 -7.35 0.03
C VAL A 38 10.06 -6.11 0.82
N GLY A 39 9.08 -5.46 1.42
CA GLY A 39 9.28 -4.22 2.17
C GLY A 39 9.07 -2.95 1.37
N GLU A 40 8.98 -3.06 0.05
CA GLU A 40 8.64 -1.91 -0.78
C GLU A 40 7.16 -1.60 -0.67
N TYR A 41 6.79 -0.41 -1.10
CA TYR A 41 5.39 0.03 -1.10
C TYR A 41 4.91 0.22 -2.53
N VAL A 42 3.67 -0.15 -2.76
CA VAL A 42 3.04 -0.01 -4.09
C VAL A 42 1.65 0.58 -3.92
N VAL A 43 1.19 1.27 -4.95
CA VAL A 43 -0.18 1.73 -5.05
C VAL A 43 -0.97 0.65 -5.77
N VAL A 44 -2.02 0.14 -5.13
CA VAL A 44 -2.86 -0.93 -5.66
C VAL A 44 -4.21 -0.36 -6.07
N TYR A 45 -4.64 -0.72 -7.26
CA TYR A 45 -5.94 -0.33 -7.76
C TYR A 45 -6.52 -1.49 -8.58
N ALA A 46 -7.78 -1.84 -8.30
CA ALA A 46 -8.49 -2.90 -9.00
C ALA A 46 -7.71 -4.24 -9.03
N GLY A 47 -7.04 -4.57 -7.92
CA GLY A 47 -6.29 -5.82 -7.80
C GLY A 47 -4.95 -5.82 -8.52
N GLN A 48 -4.45 -4.67 -8.93
CA GLN A 48 -3.16 -4.54 -9.61
C GLN A 48 -2.27 -3.55 -8.91
N ALA A 49 -0.99 -3.88 -8.78
CA ALA A 49 0.02 -2.94 -8.33
C ALA A 49 0.40 -2.06 -9.52
N LEU A 50 -0.01 -0.81 -9.47
CA LEU A 50 0.16 0.10 -10.59
C LEU A 50 1.44 0.91 -10.54
N GLU A 51 1.88 1.25 -9.34
CA GLU A 51 2.98 2.18 -9.18
C GLU A 51 3.75 1.85 -7.91
N ARG A 52 5.07 1.98 -8.00
CA ARG A 52 5.96 1.83 -6.88
C ARG A 52 6.06 3.16 -6.16
N MET A 53 6.09 3.13 -4.84
CA MET A 53 6.24 4.34 -4.05
C MET A 53 7.50 4.21 -3.20
N ASP A 54 8.27 5.29 -3.13
CA ASP A 54 9.45 5.33 -2.27
C ASP A 54 9.06 5.07 -0.81
N THR A 55 9.85 4.26 -0.10
CA THR A 55 9.54 3.85 1.26
C THR A 55 9.36 5.05 2.20
N ALA A 56 10.24 6.04 2.11
CA ALA A 56 10.14 7.23 2.95
C ALA A 56 8.86 8.01 2.68
N GLU A 57 8.49 8.16 1.41
CA GLU A 57 7.28 8.85 1.01
C GLU A 57 6.04 8.07 1.46
N ALA A 58 6.05 6.75 1.30
CA ALA A 58 4.94 5.90 1.71
C ALA A 58 4.73 5.96 3.22
N GLU A 59 5.80 5.88 4.00
CA GLU A 59 5.71 5.95 5.45
C GLU A 59 5.18 7.29 5.91
N GLU A 60 5.58 8.36 5.26
CA GLU A 60 5.08 9.70 5.55
C GLU A 60 3.58 9.82 5.30
N LEU A 61 3.12 9.30 4.17
CA LEU A 61 1.69 9.27 3.83
C LEU A 61 0.89 8.44 4.83
N LEU A 62 1.40 7.27 5.19
CA LEU A 62 0.72 6.40 6.13
C LEU A 62 0.62 7.04 7.51
N ALA A 63 1.65 7.74 7.94
CA ALA A 63 1.63 8.48 9.19
C ALA A 63 0.59 9.59 9.16
N TRP A 64 0.49 10.29 8.04
CA TRP A 64 -0.50 11.35 7.86
C TRP A 64 -1.93 10.79 7.93
N TYR A 65 -2.19 9.65 7.28
CA TYR A 65 -3.50 8.99 7.34
C TYR A 65 -3.83 8.53 8.76
N ALA A 66 -2.85 8.01 9.48
CA ALA A 66 -3.05 7.60 10.87
C ALA A 66 -3.41 8.78 11.76
N ASP A 67 -2.76 9.93 11.57
CA ASP A 67 -3.09 11.15 12.29
C ASP A 67 -4.50 11.63 11.99
N LEU A 68 -4.89 11.57 10.72
CA LEU A 68 -6.22 11.96 10.31
C LEU A 68 -7.29 11.09 10.95
N GLU A 69 -7.10 9.79 10.96
CA GLU A 69 -8.02 8.86 11.62
C GLU A 69 -8.16 9.16 13.10
N SER A 70 -7.05 9.43 13.77
CA SER A 70 -7.04 9.76 15.19
C SER A 70 -7.84 11.04 15.47
N LEU A 71 -7.67 12.05 14.63
CA LEU A 71 -8.44 13.29 14.76
C LEU A 71 -9.92 13.07 14.53
N LEU A 72 -10.29 12.24 13.57
CA LEU A 72 -11.69 11.93 13.29
C LEU A 72 -12.32 11.17 14.44
N GLU A 73 -11.60 10.23 15.04
CA GLU A 73 -12.08 9.50 16.20
C GLU A 73 -12.33 10.42 17.39
N GLN A 74 -11.43 11.35 17.62
CA GLN A 74 -11.59 12.32 18.69
C GLN A 74 -12.77 13.23 18.46
N SER A 75 -13.03 13.62 17.21
CA SER A 75 -14.16 14.46 16.86
C SER A 75 -15.49 13.75 17.03
N ALA A 76 -15.50 12.45 16.80
CA ALA A 76 -16.72 11.65 16.91
C ALA A 76 -17.09 11.31 18.35
N GLY A 77 -16.14 11.42 19.24
CA GLY A 77 -16.30 11.03 20.65
C GLY A 77 -17.14 11.97 21.50
#